data_fd7a864f06967eb273f4d40fcf5f18a5
#
_entry.id   fd7a864f06967eb273f4d40fcf5f18a5
#
_cell.length_a   1.000
_cell.length_b   1.000
_cell.length_c   1.000
_cell.angle_alpha   90.00
_cell.angle_beta   90.00
_cell.angle_gamma   90.00
#
_symmetry.space_group_name_H-M   'P 1'
#
loop_
_entity.id
_entity.type
_entity.pdbx_description
1 polymer ?
#
loop_
_entity_poly.entity_id
_entity_poly.type
_entity_poly.pdbx_seq_one_letter_code
_entity_poly.pdbx_strand_id
1 'polypeptide(L)'
;MFYSIIESKKQYTYEDIDILLNNNTVQNIIILNDASLLINNILSMFPINLSSSTPSHKMVELFMLLTNKVMGEFLYNKNKGNFRFHPQPYTNQLQLLIKLFNMISSNPSRNEILEKCLENKELLMNPMYDYIVKDIMRKAQYVPYNKPHSHYALGIENYIHFTSPIRRASDLLNHLMIKEYAFTDDEIEKYCTYFNDAEYIQVNVENMISKYNSYMNMLNLVDTVIECYIISVRKTGISIYICNIEHDIHISQLSKEKLLFDNDNQTLKNDMYSYKLFDKINVMMEDVDIIKHEIIVRVNFTRFEAAFN
;
A
#
# COMPACT_ATOMS: atom_id res chain seq x y z
N MET A 1 -8.24 33.77 -4.18
CA MET A 1 -7.12 33.29 -5.02
C MET A 1 -6.68 34.41 -5.94
N PHE A 2 -5.37 34.53 -6.18
CA PHE A 2 -4.82 35.55 -7.10
C PHE A 2 -3.83 34.86 -8.05
N TYR A 3 -3.67 35.47 -9.22
CA TYR A 3 -2.64 35.05 -10.17
C TYR A 3 -1.31 35.67 -9.73
N SER A 4 -0.24 34.89 -9.78
CA SER A 4 1.10 35.37 -9.50
C SER A 4 2.09 34.84 -10.53
N ILE A 5 3.15 35.58 -10.76
CA ILE A 5 4.31 35.15 -11.53
C ILE A 5 5.37 34.79 -10.49
N ILE A 6 5.91 33.58 -10.61
CA ILE A 6 6.99 33.06 -9.74
C ILE A 6 8.27 32.92 -10.53
N GLU A 7 9.39 33.19 -9.88
CA GLU A 7 10.74 32.90 -10.39
C GLU A 7 11.33 31.77 -9.60
N SER A 8 11.70 30.68 -10.28
CA SER A 8 12.41 29.56 -9.65
C SER A 8 13.90 29.91 -9.56
N LYS A 9 14.36 30.28 -8.36
CA LYS A 9 15.76 30.66 -8.13
C LYS A 9 16.69 29.48 -7.98
N LYS A 10 16.19 28.34 -7.47
CA LYS A 10 16.95 27.12 -7.28
C LYS A 10 16.04 25.90 -7.28
N GLN A 11 16.50 24.84 -7.89
CA GLN A 11 15.87 23.53 -7.86
C GLN A 11 16.78 22.58 -7.07
N TYR A 12 16.16 21.68 -6.29
CA TYR A 12 16.83 20.68 -5.50
C TYR A 12 16.28 19.30 -5.82
N THR A 13 17.13 18.29 -5.82
CA THR A 13 16.67 16.89 -5.76
C THR A 13 16.27 16.54 -4.33
N TYR A 14 15.61 15.40 -4.14
CA TYR A 14 15.29 14.89 -2.80
C TYR A 14 16.57 14.59 -2.01
N GLU A 15 17.57 14.03 -2.67
CA GLU A 15 18.89 13.73 -2.10
C GLU A 15 19.60 15.00 -1.61
N ASP A 16 19.57 16.08 -2.42
CA ASP A 16 20.11 17.39 -2.01
C ASP A 16 19.46 17.90 -0.73
N ILE A 17 18.11 17.80 -0.64
CA ILE A 17 17.36 18.24 0.53
C ILE A 17 17.71 17.36 1.75
N ASP A 18 17.81 16.05 1.60
CA ASP A 18 18.18 15.15 2.71
C ASP A 18 19.58 15.45 3.24
N ILE A 19 20.55 15.77 2.36
CA ILE A 19 21.89 16.20 2.75
C ILE A 19 21.83 17.53 3.51
N LEU A 20 21.04 18.52 3.04
CA LEU A 20 20.90 19.80 3.69
C LEU A 20 20.21 19.70 5.06
N LEU A 21 19.22 18.82 5.21
CA LEU A 21 18.58 18.53 6.49
C LEU A 21 19.56 17.90 7.47
N ASN A 22 20.34 16.90 7.05
CA ASN A 22 21.31 16.22 7.88
C ASN A 22 22.42 17.17 8.37
N ASN A 23 22.84 18.10 7.52
CA ASN A 23 23.89 19.06 7.84
C ASN A 23 23.38 20.32 8.55
N ASN A 24 22.07 20.50 8.70
CA ASN A 24 21.44 21.69 9.30
C ASN A 24 21.91 23.02 8.67
N THR A 25 22.14 23.03 7.35
CA THR A 25 22.82 24.15 6.68
C THR A 25 21.88 25.23 6.13
N VAL A 26 20.61 24.92 5.87
CA VAL A 26 19.65 25.85 5.27
C VAL A 26 18.41 25.98 6.16
N GLN A 27 18.33 27.08 6.89
CA GLN A 27 17.31 27.31 7.90
C GLN A 27 15.86 27.22 7.37
N ASN A 28 15.59 27.71 6.17
CA ASN A 28 14.25 27.62 5.57
C ASN A 28 13.81 26.18 5.32
N ILE A 29 14.72 25.28 4.95
CA ILE A 29 14.42 23.85 4.74
C ILE A 29 14.14 23.17 6.08
N ILE A 30 14.90 23.53 7.13
CA ILE A 30 14.68 23.04 8.49
C ILE A 30 13.29 23.44 8.98
N ILE A 31 12.93 24.72 8.84
CA ILE A 31 11.60 25.24 9.23
C ILE A 31 10.48 24.49 8.47
N LEU A 32 10.65 24.23 7.18
CA LEU A 32 9.65 23.46 6.40
C LEU A 32 9.54 22.03 6.91
N ASN A 33 10.67 21.38 7.21
CA ASN A 33 10.66 20.04 7.78
C ASN A 33 9.96 20.00 9.14
N ASP A 34 10.27 20.93 10.05
CA ASP A 34 9.62 21.01 11.35
C ASP A 34 8.12 21.28 11.23
N ALA A 35 7.71 22.16 10.31
CA ALA A 35 6.30 22.39 10.01
C ALA A 35 5.62 21.12 9.49
N SER A 36 6.30 20.32 8.66
CA SER A 36 5.76 19.06 8.17
C SER A 36 5.52 18.05 9.29
N LEU A 37 6.39 18.00 10.30
CA LEU A 37 6.20 17.12 11.47
C LEU A 37 4.97 17.50 12.28
N LEU A 38 4.64 18.80 12.38
CA LEU A 38 3.39 19.27 13.00
C LEU A 38 2.17 18.80 12.19
N ILE A 39 2.24 18.84 10.86
CA ILE A 39 1.17 18.33 9.99
C ILE A 39 0.96 16.83 10.21
N ASN A 40 2.03 16.05 10.34
CA ASN A 40 1.94 14.61 10.59
C ASN A 40 1.16 14.28 11.87
N ASN A 41 1.29 15.09 12.92
CA ASN A 41 0.55 14.92 14.16
C ASN A 41 -0.97 15.21 14.03
N ILE A 42 -1.36 15.98 13.00
CA ILE A 42 -2.77 16.32 12.71
C ILE A 42 -3.44 15.26 11.85
N LEU A 43 -2.67 14.55 11.04
CA LEU A 43 -3.16 13.56 10.08
C LEU A 43 -3.06 12.14 10.66
N SER A 44 -4.21 11.50 10.88
CA SER A 44 -4.29 10.12 11.38
C SER A 44 -4.25 9.11 10.23
N MET A 45 -3.10 8.97 9.57
CA MET A 45 -2.91 8.09 8.43
C MET A 45 -2.45 6.70 8.83
N PHE A 46 -2.83 5.67 8.06
CA PHE A 46 -2.21 4.36 8.17
C PHE A 46 -0.73 4.45 7.75
N PRO A 47 0.18 3.88 8.54
CA PRO A 47 1.60 3.82 8.18
C PRO A 47 1.80 2.78 7.07
N ILE A 48 1.88 3.25 5.82
CA ILE A 48 2.16 2.42 4.64
C ILE A 48 3.49 2.88 4.03
N ASN A 49 4.32 1.96 3.53
CA ASN A 49 5.63 2.22 2.92
C ASN A 49 6.62 2.96 3.85
N LEU A 50 6.65 2.62 5.12
CA LEU A 50 7.53 3.26 6.11
C LEU A 50 9.03 3.09 5.84
N SER A 51 9.41 2.02 5.14
CA SER A 51 10.81 1.65 4.91
C SER A 51 11.49 2.42 3.77
N SER A 52 10.74 3.14 2.94
CA SER A 52 11.25 3.74 1.71
C SER A 52 11.22 5.27 1.65
N SER A 53 10.62 5.97 2.62
CA SER A 53 10.49 7.43 2.55
C SER A 53 11.59 8.15 3.34
N THR A 54 12.41 8.92 2.63
CA THR A 54 13.36 9.84 3.24
C THR A 54 12.65 11.04 3.85
N PRO A 55 13.29 11.81 4.76
CA PRO A 55 12.70 13.02 5.37
C PRO A 55 12.15 14.02 4.34
N SER A 56 12.86 14.23 3.24
CA SER A 56 12.43 15.13 2.17
C SER A 56 11.17 14.66 1.46
N HIS A 57 11.06 13.36 1.14
CA HIS A 57 9.85 12.78 0.57
C HIS A 57 8.67 12.91 1.53
N LYS A 58 8.89 12.62 2.82
CA LYS A 58 7.84 12.73 3.84
C LYS A 58 7.37 14.17 4.01
N MET A 59 8.28 15.12 4.02
CA MET A 59 7.96 16.56 4.09
C MET A 59 7.03 16.98 2.93
N VAL A 60 7.39 16.63 1.70
CA VAL A 60 6.59 16.98 0.51
C VAL A 60 5.23 16.29 0.55
N GLU A 61 5.18 14.98 0.89
CA GLU A 61 3.95 14.21 1.06
C GLU A 61 2.98 14.91 2.03
N LEU A 62 3.44 15.30 3.20
CA LEU A 62 2.62 15.92 4.23
C LEU A 62 2.03 17.27 3.77
N PHE A 63 2.82 18.12 3.12
CA PHE A 63 2.31 19.36 2.54
C PHE A 63 1.29 19.10 1.41
N MET A 64 1.52 18.10 0.57
CA MET A 64 0.55 17.71 -0.46
C MET A 64 -0.77 17.25 0.17
N LEU A 65 -0.72 16.40 1.19
CA LEU A 65 -1.90 15.89 1.89
C LEU A 65 -2.70 17.01 2.55
N LEU A 66 -2.02 17.91 3.24
CA LEU A 66 -2.66 19.09 3.85
C LEU A 66 -3.34 19.97 2.80
N THR A 67 -2.64 20.28 1.72
CA THR A 67 -3.18 21.10 0.62
C THR A 67 -4.40 20.42 -0.01
N ASN A 68 -4.33 19.14 -0.30
CA ASN A 68 -5.42 18.36 -0.87
C ASN A 68 -6.66 18.37 0.05
N LYS A 69 -6.45 18.22 1.38
CA LYS A 69 -7.52 18.29 2.38
C LYS A 69 -8.18 19.67 2.39
N VAL A 70 -7.40 20.74 2.54
CA VAL A 70 -7.93 22.11 2.63
C VAL A 70 -8.69 22.50 1.36
N MET A 71 -8.15 22.16 0.20
CA MET A 71 -8.80 22.44 -1.08
C MET A 71 -10.05 21.61 -1.31
N GLY A 72 -10.06 20.38 -0.78
CA GLY A 72 -11.24 19.52 -0.77
C GLY A 72 -12.38 20.11 0.07
N GLU A 73 -12.09 20.54 1.28
CA GLU A 73 -13.07 21.24 2.13
C GLU A 73 -13.60 22.51 1.47
N PHE A 74 -12.72 23.28 0.80
CA PHE A 74 -13.11 24.48 0.07
C PHE A 74 -14.09 24.18 -1.07
N LEU A 75 -13.84 23.14 -1.88
CA LEU A 75 -14.73 22.75 -2.97
C LEU A 75 -16.04 22.13 -2.45
N TYR A 76 -15.96 21.33 -1.40
CA TYR A 76 -17.13 20.74 -0.77
C TYR A 76 -18.12 21.80 -0.28
N ASN A 77 -17.63 22.85 0.39
CA ASN A 77 -18.45 23.97 0.84
C ASN A 77 -19.07 24.79 -0.31
N LYS A 78 -18.57 24.63 -1.52
CA LYS A 78 -19.15 25.22 -2.75
C LYS A 78 -20.07 24.25 -3.50
N ASN A 79 -20.35 23.06 -2.96
CA ASN A 79 -21.10 21.99 -3.61
C ASN A 79 -20.51 21.59 -4.97
N LYS A 80 -19.20 21.56 -5.06
CA LYS A 80 -18.45 21.22 -6.27
C LYS A 80 -17.26 20.33 -5.90
N GLY A 81 -16.72 19.66 -6.89
CA GLY A 81 -15.46 18.92 -6.71
C GLY A 81 -15.49 17.51 -7.28
N ASN A 82 -14.31 17.07 -7.61
CA ASN A 82 -13.97 15.70 -7.94
C ASN A 82 -13.15 15.15 -6.79
N PHE A 83 -13.76 14.29 -5.96
CA PHE A 83 -13.22 13.79 -4.71
C PHE A 83 -12.56 12.43 -4.89
N ARG A 84 -11.60 12.12 -4.04
CA ARG A 84 -10.93 10.83 -3.98
C ARG A 84 -11.52 9.99 -2.86
N PHE A 85 -12.55 9.24 -3.16
CA PHE A 85 -13.20 8.32 -2.24
C PHE A 85 -12.38 7.04 -2.07
N HIS A 86 -12.05 6.69 -0.84
CA HIS A 86 -11.44 5.41 -0.50
C HIS A 86 -12.33 4.68 0.49
N PRO A 87 -13.06 3.65 0.04
CA PRO A 87 -14.00 2.94 0.91
C PRO A 87 -13.25 2.12 1.97
N GLN A 88 -13.94 1.87 3.09
CA GLN A 88 -13.42 0.98 4.11
C GLN A 88 -13.28 -0.46 3.58
N PRO A 89 -12.33 -1.25 4.11
CA PRO A 89 -12.19 -2.66 3.79
C PRO A 89 -13.47 -3.45 4.04
N TYR A 90 -13.62 -4.57 3.34
CA TYR A 90 -14.68 -5.51 3.68
C TYR A 90 -14.36 -6.23 4.99
N THR A 91 -15.38 -6.56 5.78
CA THR A 91 -15.20 -7.21 7.11
C THR A 91 -14.43 -8.53 7.02
N ASN A 92 -14.62 -9.31 5.95
CA ASN A 92 -13.89 -10.56 5.74
C ASN A 92 -12.39 -10.33 5.45
N GLN A 93 -12.02 -9.24 4.81
CA GLN A 93 -10.63 -8.88 4.56
C GLN A 93 -9.91 -8.42 5.84
N LEU A 94 -10.62 -7.76 6.75
CA LEU A 94 -10.07 -7.36 8.04
C LEU A 94 -9.63 -8.54 8.92
N GLN A 95 -10.14 -9.75 8.68
CA GLN A 95 -9.75 -10.95 9.44
C GLN A 95 -8.26 -11.25 9.37
N LEU A 96 -7.59 -10.91 8.27
CA LEU A 96 -6.14 -11.05 8.15
C LEU A 96 -5.39 -10.12 9.11
N LEU A 97 -5.79 -8.84 9.17
CA LEU A 97 -5.21 -7.88 10.12
C LEU A 97 -5.51 -8.26 11.58
N ILE A 98 -6.75 -8.69 11.84
CA ILE A 98 -7.16 -9.14 13.17
C ILE A 98 -6.24 -10.26 13.67
N LYS A 99 -5.95 -11.24 12.81
CA LYS A 99 -5.04 -12.36 13.12
C LYS A 99 -3.60 -11.88 13.27
N LEU A 100 -3.12 -11.03 12.35
CA LEU A 100 -1.77 -10.51 12.37
C LEU A 100 -1.46 -9.74 13.66
N PHE A 101 -2.42 -8.93 14.12
CA PHE A 101 -2.28 -8.12 15.33
C PHE A 101 -2.82 -8.79 16.62
N ASN A 102 -3.28 -10.05 16.54
CA ASN A 102 -3.93 -10.75 17.66
C ASN A 102 -5.03 -9.89 18.31
N MET A 103 -5.87 -9.25 17.50
CA MET A 103 -6.94 -8.37 17.99
C MET A 103 -8.08 -9.18 18.61
N ILE A 104 -8.64 -8.70 19.71
CA ILE A 104 -9.76 -9.35 20.40
C ILE A 104 -11.09 -9.06 19.67
N SER A 105 -11.22 -7.86 19.09
CA SER A 105 -12.42 -7.47 18.35
C SER A 105 -12.52 -8.20 17.01
N SER A 106 -13.67 -8.80 16.76
CA SER A 106 -13.97 -9.42 15.43
C SER A 106 -14.32 -8.39 14.34
N ASN A 107 -14.59 -7.13 14.74
CA ASN A 107 -14.88 -6.03 13.82
C ASN A 107 -14.29 -4.73 14.38
N PRO A 108 -12.93 -4.58 14.34
CA PRO A 108 -12.27 -3.42 14.90
C PRO A 108 -12.56 -2.16 14.11
N SER A 109 -12.66 -1.05 14.83
CA SER A 109 -12.73 0.28 14.22
C SER A 109 -11.42 0.63 13.51
N ARG A 110 -11.48 1.62 12.61
CA ARG A 110 -10.28 2.15 11.94
C ARG A 110 -9.20 2.58 12.94
N ASN A 111 -9.60 3.24 14.02
CA ASN A 111 -8.65 3.75 15.01
C ASN A 111 -7.98 2.63 15.79
N GLU A 112 -8.72 1.58 16.18
CA GLU A 112 -8.14 0.41 16.85
C GLU A 112 -7.10 -0.29 15.96
N ILE A 113 -7.36 -0.42 14.65
CA ILE A 113 -6.40 -0.99 13.71
C ILE A 113 -5.16 -0.09 13.62
N LEU A 114 -5.37 1.22 13.50
CA LEU A 114 -4.28 2.20 13.40
C LEU A 114 -3.39 2.19 14.66
N GLU A 115 -3.98 2.17 15.84
CA GLU A 115 -3.26 2.07 17.12
C GLU A 115 -2.42 0.80 17.17
N LYS A 116 -2.98 -0.35 16.79
CA LYS A 116 -2.23 -1.62 16.72
C LYS A 116 -1.10 -1.58 15.72
N CYS A 117 -1.29 -0.95 14.57
CA CYS A 117 -0.22 -0.72 13.61
C CYS A 117 0.92 0.11 14.23
N LEU A 118 0.61 1.20 14.92
CA LEU A 118 1.61 2.10 15.51
C LEU A 118 2.34 1.48 16.71
N GLU A 119 1.66 0.62 17.49
CA GLU A 119 2.26 -0.11 18.62
C GLU A 119 3.29 -1.16 18.18
N ASN A 120 3.08 -1.80 17.02
CA ASN A 120 3.88 -2.93 16.55
C ASN A 120 4.90 -2.51 15.47
N LYS A 121 5.88 -1.68 15.85
CA LYS A 121 6.91 -1.17 14.91
C LYS A 121 7.69 -2.26 14.19
N GLU A 122 8.00 -3.38 14.85
CA GLU A 122 8.70 -4.50 14.22
C GLU A 122 7.85 -5.13 13.10
N LEU A 123 6.55 -5.21 13.32
CA LEU A 123 5.61 -5.74 12.33
C LEU A 123 5.48 -4.81 11.13
N LEU A 124 5.54 -3.48 11.34
CA LEU A 124 5.53 -2.49 10.27
C LEU A 124 6.75 -2.61 9.34
N MET A 125 7.88 -3.09 9.85
CA MET A 125 9.10 -3.33 9.06
C MET A 125 9.09 -4.69 8.36
N ASN A 126 8.08 -5.53 8.62
CA ASN A 126 7.93 -6.81 7.96
C ASN A 126 7.36 -6.61 6.54
N PRO A 127 8.00 -7.15 5.48
CA PRO A 127 7.48 -7.08 4.11
C PRO A 127 6.03 -7.57 3.97
N MET A 128 5.62 -8.51 4.82
CA MET A 128 4.25 -9.02 4.85
C MET A 128 3.22 -8.00 5.29
N TYR A 129 3.59 -7.05 6.15
CA TYR A 129 2.67 -5.98 6.57
C TYR A 129 2.18 -5.17 5.38
N ASP A 130 3.11 -4.66 4.57
CA ASP A 130 2.77 -3.86 3.38
C ASP A 130 1.92 -4.65 2.38
N TYR A 131 2.24 -5.94 2.18
CA TYR A 131 1.47 -6.84 1.32
C TYR A 131 0.02 -6.97 1.82
N ILE A 132 -0.17 -7.31 3.10
CA ILE A 132 -1.49 -7.52 3.69
C ILE A 132 -2.32 -6.24 3.70
N VAL A 133 -1.71 -5.11 4.08
CA VAL A 133 -2.42 -3.83 4.11
C VAL A 133 -2.85 -3.41 2.72
N LYS A 134 -2.02 -3.61 1.70
CA LYS A 134 -2.38 -3.33 0.30
C LYS A 134 -3.49 -4.24 -0.22
N ASP A 135 -3.46 -5.53 0.13
CA ASP A 135 -4.48 -6.51 -0.28
C ASP A 135 -5.84 -6.22 0.38
N ILE A 136 -5.83 -5.81 1.64
CA ILE A 136 -7.05 -5.49 2.39
C ILE A 136 -7.68 -4.18 1.92
N MET A 137 -6.86 -3.18 1.58
CA MET A 137 -7.34 -1.86 1.19
C MET A 137 -8.01 -1.91 -0.17
N ARG A 138 -9.24 -1.42 -0.22
CA ARG A 138 -9.99 -1.29 -1.48
C ARG A 138 -9.37 -0.19 -2.35
N LYS A 139 -9.60 -0.27 -3.66
CA LYS A 139 -9.15 0.78 -4.58
C LYS A 139 -9.90 2.08 -4.31
N ALA A 140 -9.18 3.18 -4.22
CA ALA A 140 -9.76 4.50 -4.18
C ALA A 140 -10.34 4.87 -5.56
N GLN A 141 -11.38 5.70 -5.59
CA GLN A 141 -12.11 6.08 -6.80
C GLN A 141 -12.35 7.58 -6.84
N TYR A 142 -12.41 8.15 -8.01
CA TYR A 142 -12.91 9.51 -8.20
C TYR A 142 -14.44 9.52 -8.20
N VAL A 143 -15.01 10.44 -7.43
CA VAL A 143 -16.46 10.58 -7.29
C VAL A 143 -16.83 12.08 -7.26
N PRO A 144 -18.02 12.46 -7.75
CA PRO A 144 -18.52 13.83 -7.63
C PRO A 144 -18.91 14.15 -6.17
N TYR A 145 -19.07 15.43 -5.86
CA TYR A 145 -19.35 15.94 -4.50
C TYR A 145 -20.61 15.38 -3.84
N ASN A 146 -21.61 14.99 -4.63
CA ASN A 146 -22.90 14.44 -4.16
C ASN A 146 -22.86 12.95 -3.80
N LYS A 147 -21.70 12.30 -3.85
CA LYS A 147 -21.47 10.91 -3.44
C LYS A 147 -20.56 10.85 -2.20
N PRO A 148 -20.51 9.72 -1.46
CA PRO A 148 -19.57 9.55 -0.36
C PRO A 148 -18.12 9.81 -0.80
N HIS A 149 -17.36 10.60 -0.03
CA HIS A 149 -16.04 11.09 -0.43
C HIS A 149 -15.00 11.10 0.70
N SER A 150 -15.20 10.30 1.76
CA SER A 150 -14.17 10.06 2.76
C SER A 150 -13.04 9.15 2.23
N HIS A 151 -11.82 9.40 2.65
CA HIS A 151 -10.67 8.59 2.29
C HIS A 151 -10.23 7.73 3.49
N TYR A 152 -10.68 6.47 3.54
CA TYR A 152 -10.46 5.59 4.68
C TYR A 152 -8.99 5.46 5.10
N ALA A 153 -8.08 5.15 4.17
CA ALA A 153 -6.65 4.94 4.51
C ALA A 153 -5.99 6.21 5.08
N LEU A 154 -6.36 7.39 4.58
CA LEU A 154 -5.83 8.66 5.08
C LEU A 154 -6.58 9.18 6.32
N GLY A 155 -7.80 8.69 6.57
CA GLY A 155 -8.68 9.24 7.62
C GLY A 155 -9.07 10.70 7.36
N ILE A 156 -9.21 11.07 6.10
CA ILE A 156 -9.51 12.44 5.67
C ILE A 156 -10.88 12.46 5.01
N GLU A 157 -11.75 13.33 5.51
CA GLU A 157 -12.99 13.71 4.87
C GLU A 157 -12.72 14.70 3.73
N ASN A 158 -13.57 14.70 2.72
CA ASN A 158 -13.51 15.66 1.61
C ASN A 158 -12.12 15.70 0.91
N TYR A 159 -11.47 14.56 0.78
CA TYR A 159 -10.14 14.51 0.18
C TYR A 159 -10.21 14.59 -1.34
N ILE A 160 -9.39 15.47 -1.93
CA ILE A 160 -9.24 15.60 -3.39
C ILE A 160 -7.78 15.43 -3.79
N HIS A 161 -7.55 15.19 -5.07
CA HIS A 161 -6.25 15.43 -5.68
C HIS A 161 -6.20 16.86 -6.24
N PHE A 162 -5.17 17.64 -5.87
CA PHE A 162 -5.04 19.04 -6.25
C PHE A 162 -3.63 19.48 -6.64
N THR A 163 -2.63 18.84 -6.05
CA THR A 163 -1.24 19.34 -6.07
C THR A 163 -0.44 18.96 -7.32
N SER A 164 -1.01 18.19 -8.26
CA SER A 164 -0.27 17.71 -9.44
C SER A 164 -1.03 17.87 -10.76
N PRO A 165 -1.49 19.09 -11.13
CA PRO A 165 -2.34 19.30 -12.32
C PRO A 165 -1.62 19.09 -13.65
N ILE A 166 -0.28 19.05 -13.67
CA ILE A 166 0.51 18.81 -14.89
C ILE A 166 0.40 17.35 -15.34
N ARG A 167 0.27 16.41 -14.40
CA ARG A 167 0.26 14.96 -14.68
C ARG A 167 -1.05 14.25 -14.33
N ARG A 168 -1.97 14.91 -13.64
CA ARG A 168 -3.28 14.36 -13.29
C ARG A 168 -4.41 15.28 -13.74
N ALA A 169 -5.21 14.80 -14.70
CA ALA A 169 -6.35 15.55 -15.21
C ALA A 169 -7.43 15.81 -14.14
N SER A 170 -7.56 14.92 -13.15
CA SER A 170 -8.43 15.10 -11.97
C SER A 170 -8.06 16.36 -11.17
N ASP A 171 -6.78 16.62 -10.98
CA ASP A 171 -6.30 17.83 -10.30
C ASP A 171 -6.63 19.08 -11.11
N LEU A 172 -6.38 19.01 -12.44
CA LEU A 172 -6.70 20.11 -13.35
C LEU A 172 -8.19 20.43 -13.33
N LEU A 173 -9.07 19.43 -13.31
CA LEU A 173 -10.53 19.63 -13.20
C LEU A 173 -10.87 20.41 -11.91
N ASN A 174 -10.29 20.03 -10.77
CA ASN A 174 -10.49 20.74 -9.50
C ASN A 174 -9.96 22.18 -9.57
N HIS A 175 -8.82 22.42 -10.22
CA HIS A 175 -8.31 23.78 -10.45
C HIS A 175 -9.26 24.63 -11.30
N LEU A 176 -9.87 24.06 -12.35
CA LEU A 176 -10.83 24.75 -13.19
C LEU A 176 -12.10 25.11 -12.41
N MET A 177 -12.62 24.20 -11.57
CA MET A 177 -13.78 24.49 -10.73
C MET A 177 -13.50 25.61 -9.71
N ILE A 178 -12.28 25.69 -9.16
CA ILE A 178 -11.88 26.78 -8.27
C ILE A 178 -11.83 28.12 -9.01
N LYS A 179 -11.45 28.09 -10.28
CA LYS A 179 -11.45 29.27 -11.17
C LYS A 179 -12.83 29.60 -11.71
N GLU A 180 -13.87 28.96 -11.18
CA GLU A 180 -15.28 29.21 -11.51
C GLU A 180 -15.71 28.82 -12.92
N TYR A 181 -14.94 27.95 -13.61
CA TYR A 181 -15.43 27.31 -14.80
C TYR A 181 -16.67 26.47 -14.46
N ALA A 182 -17.73 26.66 -15.26
CA ALA A 182 -18.98 25.96 -15.06
C ALA A 182 -18.90 24.52 -15.60
N PHE A 183 -19.24 23.56 -14.76
CA PHE A 183 -19.44 22.16 -15.11
C PHE A 183 -20.79 21.72 -14.53
N THR A 184 -21.53 20.95 -15.28
CA THR A 184 -22.72 20.26 -14.79
C THR A 184 -22.34 19.02 -13.98
N ASP A 185 -23.24 18.57 -13.11
CA ASP A 185 -23.00 17.36 -12.31
C ASP A 185 -22.77 16.13 -13.20
N ASP A 186 -23.50 16.03 -14.33
CA ASP A 186 -23.34 14.96 -15.32
C ASP A 186 -21.95 14.96 -15.98
N GLU A 187 -21.40 16.13 -16.26
CA GLU A 187 -20.05 16.27 -16.81
C GLU A 187 -19.00 15.85 -15.77
N ILE A 188 -19.15 16.26 -14.53
CA ILE A 188 -18.23 15.86 -13.45
C ILE A 188 -18.29 14.34 -13.25
N GLU A 189 -19.47 13.71 -13.28
CA GLU A 189 -19.62 12.26 -13.16
C GLU A 189 -18.96 11.51 -14.32
N LYS A 190 -19.11 12.01 -15.56
CA LYS A 190 -18.41 11.45 -16.72
C LYS A 190 -16.90 11.54 -16.60
N TYR A 191 -16.37 12.69 -16.14
CA TYR A 191 -14.94 12.83 -15.89
C TYR A 191 -14.44 11.89 -14.79
N CYS A 192 -15.18 11.74 -13.69
CA CYS A 192 -14.83 10.78 -12.64
C CYS A 192 -14.74 9.35 -13.19
N THR A 193 -15.71 8.94 -14.01
CA THR A 193 -15.71 7.62 -14.67
C THR A 193 -14.47 7.46 -15.55
N TYR A 194 -14.21 8.43 -16.42
CA TYR A 194 -13.02 8.41 -17.27
C TYR A 194 -11.71 8.32 -16.50
N PHE A 195 -11.56 9.07 -15.40
CA PHE A 195 -10.36 9.01 -14.57
C PHE A 195 -10.20 7.66 -13.90
N ASN A 196 -11.29 7.05 -13.44
CA ASN A 196 -11.27 5.73 -12.85
C ASN A 196 -10.85 4.65 -13.85
N ASP A 197 -11.37 4.71 -15.08
CA ASP A 197 -11.03 3.78 -16.17
C ASP A 197 -9.56 3.93 -16.58
N ALA A 198 -9.08 5.17 -16.73
CA ALA A 198 -7.70 5.45 -17.08
C ALA A 198 -6.73 4.96 -15.99
N GLU A 199 -7.05 5.20 -14.71
CA GLU A 199 -6.25 4.71 -13.58
C GLU A 199 -6.26 3.18 -13.50
N TYR A 200 -7.40 2.53 -13.77
CA TYR A 200 -7.48 1.07 -13.81
C TYR A 200 -6.53 0.48 -14.87
N ILE A 201 -6.51 1.07 -16.07
CA ILE A 201 -5.59 0.64 -17.13
C ILE A 201 -4.14 0.86 -16.72
N GLN A 202 -3.81 2.06 -16.19
CA GLN A 202 -2.47 2.39 -15.73
C GLN A 202 -1.97 1.40 -14.67
N VAL A 203 -2.75 1.15 -13.62
CA VAL A 203 -2.38 0.23 -12.52
C VAL A 203 -2.18 -1.19 -13.05
N ASN A 204 -3.02 -1.65 -13.99
CA ASN A 204 -2.85 -2.97 -14.57
C ASN A 204 -1.53 -3.09 -15.36
N VAL A 205 -1.17 -2.06 -16.15
CA VAL A 205 0.11 -2.04 -16.87
C VAL A 205 1.30 -2.00 -15.90
N GLU A 206 1.24 -1.16 -14.87
CA GLU A 206 2.26 -1.10 -13.83
C GLU A 206 2.46 -2.45 -13.13
N ASN A 207 1.36 -3.13 -12.78
CA ASN A 207 1.39 -4.46 -12.18
C ASN A 207 2.00 -5.51 -13.12
N MET A 208 1.68 -5.46 -14.43
CA MET A 208 2.28 -6.35 -15.42
C MET A 208 3.79 -6.13 -15.53
N ILE A 209 4.23 -4.87 -15.59
CA ILE A 209 5.66 -4.52 -15.64
C ILE A 209 6.36 -4.96 -14.36
N SER A 210 5.75 -4.71 -13.19
CA SER A 210 6.31 -5.13 -11.91
C SER A 210 6.48 -6.64 -11.82
N LYS A 211 5.46 -7.41 -12.24
CA LYS A 211 5.54 -8.88 -12.32
C LYS A 211 6.65 -9.33 -13.26
N TYR A 212 6.71 -8.77 -14.47
CA TYR A 212 7.77 -9.09 -15.42
C TYR A 212 9.17 -8.85 -14.82
N ASN A 213 9.38 -7.69 -14.20
CA ASN A 213 10.65 -7.38 -13.54
C ASN A 213 10.96 -8.34 -12.39
N SER A 214 9.96 -8.78 -11.64
CA SER A 214 10.13 -9.80 -10.60
C SER A 214 10.60 -11.12 -11.19
N TYR A 215 9.99 -11.61 -12.28
CA TYR A 215 10.45 -12.82 -12.96
C TYR A 215 11.87 -12.70 -13.52
N MET A 216 12.20 -11.54 -14.12
CA MET A 216 13.57 -11.27 -14.59
C MET A 216 14.60 -11.31 -13.46
N ASN A 217 14.28 -10.76 -12.31
CA ASN A 217 15.15 -10.79 -11.13
C ASN A 217 15.30 -12.22 -10.58
N MET A 218 14.23 -13.02 -10.61
CA MET A 218 14.24 -14.41 -10.14
C MET A 218 15.12 -15.33 -10.97
N LEU A 219 15.38 -15.02 -12.24
CA LEU A 219 16.35 -15.78 -13.08
C LEU A 219 17.72 -15.89 -12.41
N ASN A 220 18.15 -14.83 -11.73
CA ASN A 220 19.43 -14.81 -11.01
C ASN A 220 19.41 -15.60 -9.70
N LEU A 221 18.23 -16.09 -9.29
CA LEU A 221 18.03 -16.83 -8.06
C LEU A 221 17.79 -18.33 -8.29
N VAL A 222 17.86 -18.78 -9.54
CA VAL A 222 17.78 -20.23 -9.87
C VAL A 222 18.94 -20.96 -9.17
N ASP A 223 18.66 -22.16 -8.66
CA ASP A 223 19.56 -22.98 -7.84
C ASP A 223 19.95 -22.34 -6.49
N THR A 224 19.22 -21.33 -6.02
CA THR A 224 19.40 -20.76 -4.69
C THR A 224 18.22 -21.05 -3.75
N VAL A 225 18.49 -21.03 -2.44
CA VAL A 225 17.46 -21.13 -1.41
C VAL A 225 17.00 -19.74 -1.02
N ILE A 226 15.68 -19.54 -1.07
CA ILE A 226 15.03 -18.26 -0.80
C ILE A 226 14.10 -18.43 0.40
N GLU A 227 14.20 -17.53 1.36
CA GLU A 227 13.24 -17.40 2.46
C GLU A 227 11.98 -16.67 1.97
N CYS A 228 10.80 -17.26 2.18
CA CYS A 228 9.51 -16.75 1.77
C CYS A 228 8.54 -16.75 2.95
N TYR A 229 7.39 -16.09 2.79
CA TYR A 229 6.33 -16.08 3.78
C TYR A 229 5.10 -16.81 3.27
N ILE A 230 4.43 -17.56 4.17
CA ILE A 230 3.16 -18.21 3.89
C ILE A 230 2.05 -17.16 4.00
N ILE A 231 1.32 -16.93 2.90
CA ILE A 231 0.24 -15.95 2.80
C ILE A 231 -1.16 -16.57 2.81
N SER A 232 -1.25 -17.87 2.57
CA SER A 232 -2.52 -18.61 2.64
C SER A 232 -2.26 -20.08 2.94
N VAL A 233 -3.13 -20.69 3.74
CA VAL A 233 -3.10 -22.12 4.05
C VAL A 233 -4.46 -22.71 3.73
N ARG A 234 -4.49 -23.74 2.88
CA ARG A 234 -5.69 -24.40 2.38
C ARG A 234 -5.53 -25.91 2.48
N LYS A 235 -6.63 -26.68 2.37
CA LYS A 235 -6.60 -28.15 2.31
C LYS A 235 -5.74 -28.70 1.18
N THR A 236 -5.60 -27.95 0.09
CA THR A 236 -4.86 -28.33 -1.12
C THR A 236 -3.39 -27.96 -1.10
N GLY A 237 -2.95 -27.11 -0.14
CA GLY A 237 -1.58 -26.63 -0.04
C GLY A 237 -1.47 -25.27 0.61
N ILE A 238 -0.39 -24.58 0.30
CA ILE A 238 -0.11 -23.24 0.80
C ILE A 238 0.13 -22.29 -0.38
N SER A 239 -0.12 -20.99 -0.18
CA SER A 239 0.41 -19.94 -1.05
C SER A 239 1.55 -19.23 -0.34
N ILE A 240 2.63 -18.95 -1.06
CA ILE A 240 3.78 -18.20 -0.57
C ILE A 240 3.92 -16.87 -1.27
N TYR A 241 4.53 -15.92 -0.59
CA TYR A 241 4.94 -14.63 -1.16
C TYR A 241 6.45 -14.64 -1.36
N ILE A 242 6.87 -14.61 -2.61
CA ILE A 242 8.26 -14.71 -3.04
C ILE A 242 8.57 -13.62 -4.07
N CYS A 243 9.57 -12.76 -3.81
CA CYS A 243 10.01 -11.72 -4.75
C CYS A 243 8.87 -10.89 -5.37
N ASN A 244 7.89 -10.47 -4.55
CA ASN A 244 6.69 -9.73 -4.94
C ASN A 244 5.69 -10.51 -5.81
N ILE A 245 5.76 -11.83 -5.82
CA ILE A 245 4.83 -12.71 -6.54
C ILE A 245 4.21 -13.69 -5.54
N GLU A 246 2.93 -13.99 -5.75
CA GLU A 246 2.25 -15.10 -5.08
C GLU A 246 2.47 -16.39 -5.88
N HIS A 247 2.80 -17.45 -5.18
CA HIS A 247 2.96 -18.77 -5.77
C HIS A 247 2.30 -19.84 -4.91
N ASP A 248 1.53 -20.73 -5.55
CA ASP A 248 0.84 -21.83 -4.88
C ASP A 248 1.73 -23.09 -4.86
N ILE A 249 1.90 -23.66 -3.68
CA ILE A 249 2.59 -24.94 -3.47
C ILE A 249 1.55 -25.99 -3.09
N HIS A 250 1.41 -27.02 -3.92
CA HIS A 250 0.47 -28.09 -3.67
C HIS A 250 0.91 -28.96 -2.48
N ILE A 251 -0.05 -29.51 -1.75
CA ILE A 251 0.19 -30.32 -0.53
C ILE A 251 1.15 -31.49 -0.75
N SER A 252 1.18 -32.08 -1.93
CA SER A 252 2.10 -33.17 -2.27
C SER A 252 3.58 -32.75 -2.34
N GLN A 253 3.84 -31.44 -2.49
CA GLN A 253 5.19 -30.87 -2.51
C GLN A 253 5.65 -30.47 -1.10
N LEU A 254 4.73 -30.39 -0.13
CA LEU A 254 4.99 -29.98 1.25
C LEU A 254 5.42 -31.13 2.15
N SER A 255 4.99 -32.33 1.86
CA SER A 255 5.35 -33.53 2.65
C SER A 255 5.05 -34.81 1.87
N LYS A 256 5.86 -35.86 2.08
CA LYS A 256 5.56 -37.21 1.61
C LYS A 256 4.48 -37.89 2.46
N GLU A 257 4.33 -37.44 3.70
CA GLU A 257 3.34 -37.93 4.64
C GLU A 257 2.08 -37.09 4.60
N LYS A 258 0.95 -37.65 4.99
CA LYS A 258 -0.34 -36.96 5.00
C LYS A 258 -0.31 -35.79 5.97
N LEU A 259 -0.60 -34.61 5.44
CA LEU A 259 -0.86 -33.39 6.24
C LEU A 259 -2.35 -33.28 6.54
N LEU A 260 -2.69 -32.88 7.75
CA LEU A 260 -4.06 -32.63 8.20
C LEU A 260 -4.29 -31.12 8.23
N PHE A 261 -5.40 -30.69 7.64
CA PHE A 261 -5.81 -29.29 7.68
C PHE A 261 -6.69 -29.03 8.89
N ASP A 262 -6.24 -28.12 9.72
CA ASP A 262 -6.98 -27.57 10.85
C ASP A 262 -7.69 -26.28 10.38
N ASN A 263 -9.03 -26.37 10.29
CA ASN A 263 -9.84 -25.26 9.76
C ASN A 263 -9.91 -24.07 10.72
N ASP A 264 -9.88 -24.33 12.03
CA ASP A 264 -10.02 -23.28 13.05
C ASP A 264 -8.74 -22.43 13.12
N ASN A 265 -7.58 -23.08 13.07
CA ASN A 265 -6.28 -22.42 13.13
C ASN A 265 -5.68 -22.12 11.74
N GLN A 266 -6.33 -22.56 10.66
CA GLN A 266 -5.81 -22.46 9.29
C GLN A 266 -4.35 -22.96 9.19
N THR A 267 -4.14 -24.19 9.65
CA THR A 267 -2.82 -24.80 9.72
C THR A 267 -2.83 -26.14 8.99
N LEU A 268 -1.80 -26.41 8.20
CA LEU A 268 -1.49 -27.73 7.66
C LEU A 268 -0.40 -28.37 8.51
N LYS A 269 -0.64 -29.51 9.13
CA LYS A 269 0.32 -30.14 10.04
C LYS A 269 0.29 -31.66 9.99
N ASN A 270 1.42 -32.26 10.36
CA ASN A 270 1.58 -33.64 10.81
C ASN A 270 2.58 -33.68 11.99
N ASP A 271 3.07 -34.84 12.37
CA ASP A 271 4.00 -34.97 13.49
C ASP A 271 5.37 -34.32 13.22
N MET A 272 5.73 -34.09 11.97
CA MET A 272 7.05 -33.56 11.57
C MET A 272 7.00 -32.10 11.10
N TYR A 273 5.90 -31.65 10.50
CA TYR A 273 5.79 -30.35 9.86
C TYR A 273 4.53 -29.62 10.29
N SER A 274 4.63 -28.29 10.38
CA SER A 274 3.51 -27.40 10.63
C SER A 274 3.66 -26.14 9.77
N TYR A 275 2.64 -25.80 8.99
CA TYR A 275 2.60 -24.64 8.11
C TYR A 275 1.44 -23.74 8.55
N LYS A 276 1.75 -22.53 8.98
CA LYS A 276 0.80 -21.53 9.45
C LYS A 276 0.89 -20.27 8.61
N LEU A 277 -0.16 -19.51 8.66
CA LEU A 277 -0.17 -18.15 8.09
C LEU A 277 0.95 -17.32 8.71
N PHE A 278 1.70 -16.59 7.87
CA PHE A 278 2.83 -15.73 8.19
C PHE A 278 4.13 -16.44 8.64
N ASP A 279 4.13 -17.77 8.71
CA ASP A 279 5.37 -18.49 8.93
C ASP A 279 6.34 -18.29 7.75
N LYS A 280 7.63 -18.31 8.06
CA LYS A 280 8.69 -18.34 7.07
C LYS A 280 8.91 -19.77 6.57
N ILE A 281 9.16 -19.90 5.29
CA ILE A 281 9.49 -21.15 4.65
C ILE A 281 10.66 -20.95 3.68
N ASN A 282 11.58 -21.89 3.64
CA ASN A 282 12.67 -21.90 2.68
C ASN A 282 12.31 -22.75 1.47
N VAL A 283 12.44 -22.15 0.29
CA VAL A 283 12.24 -22.86 -0.98
C VAL A 283 13.48 -22.75 -1.85
N MET A 284 13.77 -23.80 -2.60
CA MET A 284 14.78 -23.75 -3.66
C MET A 284 14.10 -23.35 -4.96
N MET A 285 14.59 -22.33 -5.62
CA MET A 285 14.15 -21.94 -6.96
C MET A 285 14.76 -22.92 -7.98
N GLU A 286 13.92 -23.71 -8.63
CA GLU A 286 14.39 -24.70 -9.62
C GLU A 286 14.36 -24.15 -11.05
N ASP A 287 13.34 -23.36 -11.39
CA ASP A 287 13.22 -22.78 -12.74
C ASP A 287 12.32 -21.54 -12.74
N VAL A 288 12.46 -20.71 -13.75
CA VAL A 288 11.66 -19.50 -13.99
C VAL A 288 11.31 -19.39 -15.48
N ASP A 289 10.03 -19.58 -15.82
CA ASP A 289 9.51 -19.38 -17.17
C ASP A 289 8.87 -17.98 -17.26
N ILE A 290 9.61 -17.04 -17.86
CA ILE A 290 9.17 -15.64 -18.02
C ILE A 290 7.98 -15.56 -18.99
N ILE A 291 7.94 -16.43 -20.00
CA ILE A 291 6.90 -16.37 -21.05
C ILE A 291 5.56 -16.85 -20.50
N LYS A 292 5.59 -17.90 -19.70
CA LYS A 292 4.38 -18.44 -19.05
C LYS A 292 4.03 -17.72 -17.75
N HIS A 293 4.93 -16.88 -17.23
CA HIS A 293 4.84 -16.26 -15.91
C HIS A 293 4.71 -17.30 -14.79
N GLU A 294 5.53 -18.33 -14.85
CA GLU A 294 5.55 -19.44 -13.90
C GLU A 294 6.92 -19.56 -13.23
N ILE A 295 6.92 -20.02 -11.98
CA ILE A 295 8.12 -20.42 -11.26
C ILE A 295 7.97 -21.87 -10.81
N ILE A 296 9.08 -22.59 -10.77
CA ILE A 296 9.15 -23.91 -10.19
C ILE A 296 10.00 -23.82 -8.92
N VAL A 297 9.39 -24.12 -7.79
CA VAL A 297 10.08 -24.12 -6.51
C VAL A 297 9.94 -25.47 -5.82
N ARG A 298 10.97 -25.87 -5.09
CA ARG A 298 10.95 -27.05 -4.21
C ARG A 298 11.12 -26.59 -2.76
N VAL A 299 10.23 -27.06 -1.88
CA VAL A 299 10.35 -26.80 -0.45
C VAL A 299 11.63 -27.43 0.08
N ASN A 300 12.46 -26.61 0.72
CA ASN A 300 13.68 -27.06 1.35
C ASN A 300 13.36 -27.47 2.80
N PHE A 301 13.32 -28.79 3.04
CA PHE A 301 13.04 -29.38 4.35
C PHE A 301 14.24 -29.27 5.30
N THR A 302 14.79 -28.09 5.52
CA THR A 302 15.65 -27.91 6.68
C THR A 302 14.78 -28.06 7.93
N ARG A 303 15.12 -29.01 8.78
CA ARG A 303 14.44 -29.22 10.08
C ARG A 303 14.37 -27.87 10.80
N PHE A 304 13.14 -27.42 11.08
CA PHE A 304 12.98 -26.43 12.14
C PHE A 304 13.44 -27.12 13.42
N GLU A 305 14.62 -26.78 13.90
CA GLU A 305 14.93 -26.99 15.29
C GLU A 305 13.93 -26.13 16.06
N ALA A 306 12.92 -26.79 16.61
CA ALA A 306 12.03 -26.18 17.56
C ALA A 306 12.94 -25.67 18.70
N ALA A 307 13.10 -24.36 18.79
CA ALA A 307 13.63 -23.72 19.97
C ALA A 307 12.60 -23.94 21.09
N PHE A 308 12.67 -25.10 21.71
CA PHE A 308 12.19 -25.28 23.07
C PHE A 308 13.24 -24.64 23.99
N ASN A 309 12.92 -23.46 24.48
CA ASN A 309 13.33 -23.01 25.82
C ASN A 309 12.32 -21.96 26.29
#